data_9eed1df035de43d1dc557f3b033c811c
#
_entry.id   9eed1df035de43d1dc557f3b033c811c
#
_cell.length_a   1.000
_cell.length_b   1.000
_cell.length_c   1.000
_cell.angle_alpha   90.00
_cell.angle_beta   90.00
_cell.angle_gamma   90.00
#
_symmetry.space_group_name_H-M   'P 1'
#
loop_
_entity.id
_entity.type
_entity.pdbx_description
1 polymer ?
#
loop_
_entity_poly.entity_id
_entity_poly.type
_entity_poly.pdbx_seq_one_letter_code
_entity_poly.pdbx_strand_id
1 'polypeptide(L)'
;MYCWSFLPVTKKTIANYKGAYKRNISHALGARELESITKREVINLLAPLAAPNYFQTLMALRVIYREALSRELINESPVATIKAPKARPKPQKFLTWEEVQATNFGKYDEHIKFLALHGLRWGEAVALKQTDVYEDKVHINKSMYGPTKTQSGVREVPYFGYFTVFPKSRVAIAHALAEHGVTIHSLRKTYAYFLKTNDVHVTTAAKFMGHSDPTVTLKIYTMVRDTEIDDVGIRLRNSLAH
;
A
#
# COMPACT_ATOMS: atom_id res chain seq x y z
N MET A 1 8.79 -31.41 -5.20
CA MET A 1 9.10 -30.15 -4.44
C MET A 1 8.88 -28.97 -5.38
N TYR A 2 7.94 -28.07 -5.06
CA TYR A 2 7.63 -26.93 -5.92
C TYR A 2 8.80 -25.92 -5.91
N CYS A 3 9.35 -25.59 -7.07
CA CYS A 3 10.47 -24.66 -7.18
C CYS A 3 9.98 -23.22 -7.43
N TRP A 4 9.91 -22.42 -6.37
CA TRP A 4 9.48 -21.02 -6.41
C TRP A 4 10.45 -20.07 -7.16
N SER A 5 11.66 -20.54 -7.48
CA SER A 5 12.71 -19.71 -8.09
C SER A 5 12.47 -19.35 -9.55
N PHE A 6 11.60 -20.07 -10.24
CA PHE A 6 11.28 -19.81 -11.66
C PHE A 6 10.13 -18.81 -11.88
N LEU A 7 9.51 -18.32 -10.80
CA LEU A 7 8.42 -17.37 -10.94
C LEU A 7 8.93 -15.99 -11.35
N PRO A 8 8.35 -15.36 -12.39
CA PRO A 8 8.71 -14.01 -12.83
C PRO A 8 8.14 -12.93 -11.89
N VAL A 9 8.41 -13.06 -10.60
CA VAL A 9 7.93 -12.16 -9.55
C VAL A 9 9.06 -11.79 -8.58
N THR A 10 8.88 -10.72 -7.81
CA THR A 10 9.91 -10.25 -6.89
C THR A 10 10.21 -11.26 -5.78
N LYS A 11 11.44 -11.24 -5.25
CA LYS A 11 11.86 -12.05 -4.10
C LYS A 11 10.88 -11.94 -2.91
N LYS A 12 10.34 -10.74 -2.65
CA LYS A 12 9.35 -10.50 -1.59
C LYS A 12 8.03 -11.19 -1.88
N THR A 13 7.57 -11.19 -3.12
CA THR A 13 6.34 -11.90 -3.52
C THR A 13 6.51 -13.41 -3.36
N ILE A 14 7.67 -13.94 -3.75
CA ILE A 14 8.01 -15.36 -3.52
C ILE A 14 8.00 -15.68 -2.02
N ALA A 15 8.61 -14.84 -1.18
CA ALA A 15 8.60 -15.04 0.27
C ALA A 15 7.18 -15.05 0.85
N ASN A 16 6.28 -14.19 0.37
CA ASN A 16 4.88 -14.18 0.77
C ASN A 16 4.16 -15.47 0.37
N TYR A 17 4.37 -15.98 -0.85
CA TYR A 17 3.77 -17.25 -1.31
C TYR A 17 4.30 -18.44 -0.52
N LYS A 18 5.63 -18.51 -0.30
CA LYS A 18 6.24 -19.55 0.55
C LYS A 18 5.67 -19.49 1.97
N GLY A 19 5.50 -18.30 2.54
CA GLY A 19 4.92 -18.12 3.86
C GLY A 19 3.45 -18.59 3.92
N ALA A 20 2.64 -18.25 2.93
CA ALA A 20 1.25 -18.72 2.84
C ALA A 20 1.17 -20.25 2.67
N TYR A 21 2.01 -20.81 1.81
CA TYR A 21 2.14 -22.26 1.63
C TYR A 21 2.46 -22.96 2.95
N LYS A 22 3.53 -22.52 3.63
CA LYS A 22 3.98 -23.14 4.87
C LYS A 22 2.92 -23.07 5.98
N ARG A 23 2.24 -21.94 6.11
CA ARG A 23 1.25 -21.75 7.19
C ARG A 23 -0.07 -22.48 6.94
N ASN A 24 -0.57 -22.44 5.70
CA ASN A 24 -1.97 -22.76 5.43
C ASN A 24 -2.17 -23.96 4.49
N ILE A 25 -1.16 -24.33 3.67
CA ILE A 25 -1.35 -25.35 2.60
C ILE A 25 -0.60 -26.64 2.92
N SER A 26 0.66 -26.54 3.33
CA SER A 26 1.57 -27.69 3.40
C SER A 26 1.08 -28.82 4.30
N HIS A 27 0.47 -28.51 5.44
CA HIS A 27 0.00 -29.51 6.40
C HIS A 27 -1.24 -30.28 5.91
N ALA A 28 -2.09 -29.67 5.10
CA ALA A 28 -3.34 -30.28 4.63
C ALA A 28 -3.20 -30.89 3.23
N LEU A 29 -2.44 -30.25 2.35
CA LEU A 29 -2.38 -30.60 0.93
C LEU A 29 -0.96 -30.89 0.43
N GLY A 30 0.08 -30.61 1.21
CA GLY A 30 1.46 -30.63 0.74
C GLY A 30 2.03 -32.01 0.37
N ALA A 31 1.47 -33.09 0.90
CA ALA A 31 1.86 -34.48 0.60
C ALA A 31 0.96 -35.11 -0.47
N ARG A 32 -0.06 -34.41 -0.95
CA ARG A 32 -1.04 -34.90 -1.92
C ARG A 32 -0.58 -34.66 -3.36
N GLU A 33 -1.00 -35.51 -4.26
CA GLU A 33 -0.89 -35.29 -5.70
C GLU A 33 -1.81 -34.13 -6.13
N LEU A 34 -1.31 -33.23 -7.00
CA LEU A 34 -2.05 -32.02 -7.41
C LEU A 34 -3.38 -32.33 -8.09
N GLU A 35 -3.43 -33.39 -8.89
CA GLU A 35 -4.63 -33.85 -9.59
C GLU A 35 -5.72 -34.38 -8.65
N SER A 36 -5.31 -34.97 -7.50
CA SER A 36 -6.24 -35.51 -6.52
C SER A 36 -6.95 -34.44 -5.67
N ILE A 37 -6.49 -33.20 -5.71
CA ILE A 37 -7.03 -32.13 -4.87
C ILE A 37 -8.25 -31.51 -5.54
N THR A 38 -9.39 -31.61 -4.88
CA THR A 38 -10.66 -31.11 -5.39
C THR A 38 -10.90 -29.63 -5.04
N LYS A 39 -11.73 -28.97 -5.83
CA LYS A 39 -12.21 -27.61 -5.54
C LYS A 39 -12.84 -27.48 -4.15
N ARG A 40 -13.60 -28.52 -3.71
CA ARG A 40 -14.25 -28.54 -2.40
C ARG A 40 -13.23 -28.53 -1.26
N GLU A 41 -12.16 -29.30 -1.38
CA GLU A 41 -11.08 -29.34 -0.38
C GLU A 41 -10.35 -27.98 -0.29
N VAL A 42 -10.10 -27.35 -1.43
CA VAL A 42 -9.52 -26.00 -1.44
C VAL A 42 -10.46 -24.98 -0.78
N ILE A 43 -11.76 -25.04 -1.05
CA ILE A 43 -12.73 -24.16 -0.39
C ILE A 43 -12.74 -24.39 1.11
N ASN A 44 -12.74 -25.64 1.58
CA ASN A 44 -12.68 -25.97 3.00
C ASN A 44 -11.40 -25.48 3.67
N LEU A 45 -10.26 -25.55 2.97
CA LEU A 45 -8.98 -25.01 3.45
C LEU A 45 -9.03 -23.48 3.62
N LEU A 46 -9.67 -22.80 2.69
CA LEU A 46 -9.72 -21.32 2.66
C LEU A 46 -10.78 -20.75 3.60
N ALA A 47 -11.89 -21.45 3.83
CA ALA A 47 -13.05 -20.96 4.56
C ALA A 47 -12.75 -20.41 5.96
N PRO A 48 -11.89 -21.04 6.81
CA PRO A 48 -11.60 -20.54 8.16
C PRO A 48 -10.64 -19.33 8.16
N LEU A 49 -10.06 -18.96 7.02
CA LEU A 49 -9.03 -17.92 6.97
C LEU A 49 -9.63 -16.51 6.94
N ALA A 50 -9.05 -15.61 7.75
CA ALA A 50 -9.36 -14.18 7.64
C ALA A 50 -9.00 -13.64 6.24
N ALA A 51 -9.74 -12.63 5.76
CA ALA A 51 -9.67 -12.14 4.38
C ALA A 51 -8.25 -11.89 3.81
N PRO A 52 -7.27 -11.29 4.54
CA PRO A 52 -5.91 -11.13 4.04
C PRO A 52 -5.19 -12.48 3.83
N ASN A 53 -5.34 -13.41 4.78
CA ASN A 53 -4.75 -14.75 4.69
C ASN A 53 -5.42 -15.59 3.61
N TYR A 54 -6.76 -15.51 3.49
CA TYR A 54 -7.51 -16.13 2.41
C TYR A 54 -6.94 -15.69 1.05
N PHE A 55 -6.83 -14.38 0.83
CA PHE A 55 -6.32 -13.85 -0.43
C PHE A 55 -4.90 -14.31 -0.73
N GLN A 56 -3.98 -14.23 0.24
CA GLN A 56 -2.59 -14.65 0.05
C GLN A 56 -2.48 -16.16 -0.23
N THR A 57 -3.27 -16.98 0.47
CA THR A 57 -3.29 -18.43 0.28
C THR A 57 -3.86 -18.82 -1.08
N LEU A 58 -4.96 -18.18 -1.50
CA LEU A 58 -5.54 -18.38 -2.82
C LEU A 58 -4.56 -17.98 -3.93
N MET A 59 -3.83 -16.85 -3.77
CA MET A 59 -2.82 -16.43 -4.74
C MET A 59 -1.65 -17.44 -4.83
N ALA A 60 -1.20 -17.97 -3.70
CA ALA A 60 -0.17 -19.00 -3.69
C ALA A 60 -0.64 -20.29 -4.41
N LEU A 61 -1.86 -20.74 -4.14
CA LEU A 61 -2.48 -21.88 -4.84
C LEU A 61 -2.61 -21.61 -6.35
N ARG A 62 -3.11 -20.44 -6.75
CA ARG A 62 -3.22 -20.07 -8.16
C ARG A 62 -1.89 -20.11 -8.90
N VAL A 63 -0.82 -19.68 -8.25
CA VAL A 63 0.52 -19.72 -8.84
C VAL A 63 1.00 -21.17 -8.99
N ILE A 64 0.77 -22.02 -7.98
CA ILE A 64 1.13 -23.43 -8.03
C ILE A 64 0.39 -24.15 -9.18
N TYR A 65 -0.94 -23.99 -9.24
CA TYR A 65 -1.76 -24.65 -10.26
C TYR A 65 -1.54 -24.10 -11.66
N ARG A 66 -1.28 -22.82 -11.82
CA ARG A 66 -0.90 -22.23 -13.12
C ARG A 66 0.40 -22.83 -13.64
N GLU A 67 1.38 -23.00 -12.77
CA GLU A 67 2.65 -23.62 -13.15
C GLU A 67 2.48 -25.11 -13.47
N ALA A 68 1.64 -25.82 -12.73
CA ALA A 68 1.35 -27.22 -13.00
C ALA A 68 0.65 -27.39 -14.36
N LEU A 69 -0.30 -26.52 -14.70
CA LEU A 69 -0.94 -26.49 -16.03
C LEU A 69 0.06 -26.17 -17.14
N SER A 70 0.95 -25.19 -16.94
CA SER A 70 1.95 -24.79 -17.96
C SER A 70 2.99 -25.88 -18.23
N ARG A 71 3.14 -26.83 -17.32
CA ARG A 71 4.02 -28.02 -17.45
C ARG A 71 3.26 -29.30 -17.81
N GLU A 72 1.99 -29.18 -18.13
CA GLU A 72 1.13 -30.32 -18.48
C GLU A 72 1.08 -31.43 -17.39
N LEU A 73 1.32 -31.05 -16.11
CA LEU A 73 1.27 -31.97 -14.99
C LEU A 73 -0.16 -32.24 -14.52
N ILE A 74 -1.10 -31.43 -14.93
CA ILE A 74 -2.54 -31.52 -14.66
C ILE A 74 -3.31 -30.97 -15.84
N ASN A 75 -4.54 -31.43 -16.03
CA ASN A 75 -5.43 -30.94 -17.11
C ASN A 75 -6.31 -29.76 -16.68
N GLU A 76 -6.67 -29.71 -15.38
CA GLU A 76 -7.57 -28.68 -14.85
C GLU A 76 -7.06 -28.12 -13.52
N SER A 77 -7.46 -26.89 -13.23
CA SER A 77 -7.11 -26.20 -11.98
C SER A 77 -8.32 -26.09 -11.06
N PRO A 78 -8.32 -26.71 -9.87
CA PRO A 78 -9.42 -26.62 -8.92
C PRO A 78 -9.64 -25.20 -8.36
N VAL A 79 -8.67 -24.29 -8.56
CA VAL A 79 -8.74 -22.90 -8.07
C VAL A 79 -9.16 -21.88 -9.12
N ALA A 80 -9.35 -22.29 -10.37
CA ALA A 80 -9.63 -21.37 -11.48
C ALA A 80 -10.85 -20.48 -11.24
N THR A 81 -11.92 -21.07 -10.71
CA THR A 81 -13.21 -20.40 -10.50
C THR A 81 -13.42 -19.90 -9.07
N ILE A 82 -12.49 -20.13 -8.13
CA ILE A 82 -12.64 -19.66 -6.75
C ILE A 82 -12.39 -18.17 -6.72
N LYS A 83 -13.38 -17.40 -6.28
CA LYS A 83 -13.27 -15.94 -6.11
C LYS A 83 -12.84 -15.61 -4.68
N ALA A 84 -11.92 -14.66 -4.54
CA ALA A 84 -11.61 -14.12 -3.24
C ALA A 84 -12.78 -13.29 -2.69
N PRO A 85 -13.08 -13.35 -1.39
CA PRO A 85 -14.07 -12.48 -0.78
C PRO A 85 -13.72 -11.01 -1.05
N LYS A 86 -14.70 -10.21 -1.44
CA LYS A 86 -14.52 -8.77 -1.54
C LYS A 86 -14.33 -8.22 -0.12
N ALA A 87 -13.12 -7.84 0.22
CA ALA A 87 -12.87 -7.11 1.45
C ALA A 87 -13.58 -5.75 1.36
N ARG A 88 -14.45 -5.45 2.31
CA ARG A 88 -14.94 -4.07 2.47
C ARG A 88 -13.79 -3.23 3.02
N PRO A 89 -13.29 -2.23 2.28
CA PRO A 89 -12.24 -1.37 2.80
C PRO A 89 -12.78 -0.67 4.06
N LYS A 90 -12.13 -0.88 5.19
CA LYS A 90 -12.42 -0.09 6.38
C LYS A 90 -11.92 1.34 6.13
N PRO A 91 -12.71 2.37 6.45
CA PRO A 91 -12.22 3.74 6.43
C PRO A 91 -10.95 3.80 7.29
N GLN A 92 -9.84 4.22 6.69
CA GLN A 92 -8.61 4.39 7.45
C GLN A 92 -8.51 5.84 7.88
N LYS A 93 -8.43 6.07 9.19
CA LYS A 93 -8.14 7.38 9.77
C LYS A 93 -6.82 7.91 9.21
N PHE A 94 -6.78 9.19 8.94
CA PHE A 94 -5.57 9.96 8.67
C PHE A 94 -5.68 11.32 9.37
N LEU A 95 -4.56 11.98 9.60
CA LEU A 95 -4.48 13.32 10.15
C LEU A 95 -4.38 14.33 9.00
N THR A 96 -4.96 15.51 9.13
CA THR A 96 -4.66 16.64 8.23
C THR A 96 -3.27 17.16 8.51
N TRP A 97 -2.78 18.08 7.68
CA TRP A 97 -1.50 18.72 7.94
C TRP A 97 -1.52 19.54 9.24
N GLU A 98 -2.59 20.26 9.49
CA GLU A 98 -2.81 21.05 10.71
C GLU A 98 -2.81 20.16 11.96
N GLU A 99 -3.47 18.99 11.89
CA GLU A 99 -3.48 18.00 12.96
C GLU A 99 -2.08 17.41 13.19
N VAL A 100 -1.30 17.18 12.12
CA VAL A 100 0.11 16.72 12.24
C VAL A 100 0.98 17.80 12.87
N GLN A 101 0.80 19.07 12.50
CA GLN A 101 1.55 20.19 13.10
C GLN A 101 1.25 20.37 14.60
N ALA A 102 0.00 20.21 14.99
CA ALA A 102 -0.45 20.36 16.38
C ALA A 102 -0.08 19.16 17.27
N THR A 103 0.30 18.03 16.68
CA THR A 103 0.61 16.79 17.41
C THR A 103 2.11 16.70 17.69
N ASN A 104 2.48 16.36 18.92
CA ASN A 104 3.86 16.08 19.28
C ASN A 104 4.15 14.57 19.15
N PHE A 105 5.02 14.20 18.22
CA PHE A 105 5.45 12.82 18.00
C PHE A 105 6.82 12.51 18.63
N GLY A 106 7.27 13.35 19.59
CA GLY A 106 8.54 13.23 20.27
C GLY A 106 9.73 13.22 19.29
N LYS A 107 10.69 12.34 19.50
CA LYS A 107 11.90 12.25 18.65
C LYS A 107 11.65 11.87 17.19
N TYR A 108 10.42 11.52 16.81
CA TYR A 108 10.04 11.16 15.44
C TYR A 108 9.24 12.25 14.74
N ASP A 109 9.12 13.41 15.35
CA ASP A 109 8.32 14.52 14.85
C ASP A 109 8.72 14.94 13.43
N GLU A 110 10.01 15.19 13.18
CA GLU A 110 10.52 15.53 11.85
C GLU A 110 10.29 14.44 10.81
N HIS A 111 10.49 13.15 11.17
CA HIS A 111 10.23 12.04 10.27
C HIS A 111 8.77 11.98 9.83
N ILE A 112 7.85 12.20 10.78
CA ILE A 112 6.41 12.13 10.54
C ILE A 112 5.97 13.35 9.71
N LYS A 113 6.42 14.55 10.04
CA LYS A 113 6.16 15.78 9.27
C LYS A 113 6.70 15.66 7.85
N PHE A 114 7.92 15.15 7.68
CA PHE A 114 8.49 14.92 6.35
C PHE A 114 7.63 13.96 5.52
N LEU A 115 7.20 12.82 6.08
CA LEU A 115 6.34 11.87 5.37
C LEU A 115 4.96 12.46 5.03
N ALA A 116 4.41 13.27 5.94
CA ALA A 116 3.10 13.91 5.77
C ALA A 116 3.09 14.98 4.66
N LEU A 117 4.21 15.68 4.45
CA LEU A 117 4.32 16.76 3.45
C LEU A 117 4.86 16.30 2.09
N HIS A 118 5.53 15.16 2.01
CA HIS A 118 6.14 14.71 0.75
C HIS A 118 5.53 13.40 0.23
N GLY A 119 4.70 12.75 1.01
CA GLY A 119 3.95 11.58 0.60
C GLY A 119 4.79 10.37 0.16
N LEU A 120 6.04 10.22 0.62
CA LEU A 120 6.91 9.11 0.26
C LEU A 120 6.39 7.78 0.82
N ARG A 121 6.67 6.69 0.09
CA ARG A 121 6.54 5.35 0.67
C ARG A 121 7.67 5.13 1.68
N TRP A 122 7.43 4.34 2.72
CA TRP A 122 8.45 4.05 3.72
C TRP A 122 9.81 3.66 3.12
N GLY A 123 9.80 2.73 2.15
CA GLY A 123 11.03 2.27 1.52
C GLY A 123 11.75 3.35 0.70
N GLU A 124 11.05 4.34 0.17
CA GLU A 124 11.60 5.49 -0.53
C GLU A 124 12.27 6.44 0.48
N ALA A 125 11.57 6.75 1.58
CA ALA A 125 12.10 7.61 2.63
C ALA A 125 13.39 7.06 3.27
N VAL A 126 13.43 5.76 3.57
CA VAL A 126 14.63 5.09 4.11
C VAL A 126 15.81 5.11 3.13
N ALA A 127 15.56 5.12 1.82
CA ALA A 127 16.61 5.13 0.80
C ALA A 127 17.11 6.54 0.45
N LEU A 128 16.39 7.57 0.90
CA LEU A 128 16.68 8.96 0.59
C LEU A 128 17.98 9.39 1.29
N LYS A 129 18.81 10.15 0.57
CA LYS A 129 20.04 10.74 1.08
C LYS A 129 19.96 12.26 1.00
N GLN A 130 20.79 12.97 1.73
CA GLN A 130 20.91 14.43 1.63
C GLN A 130 21.13 14.91 0.19
N THR A 131 21.87 14.15 -0.61
CA THR A 131 22.14 14.45 -2.03
C THR A 131 20.90 14.31 -2.95
N ASP A 132 19.82 13.71 -2.45
CA ASP A 132 18.55 13.57 -3.20
C ASP A 132 17.57 14.71 -2.82
N VAL A 133 17.95 15.59 -1.87
CA VAL A 133 17.14 16.72 -1.38
C VAL A 133 17.79 18.02 -1.82
N TYR A 134 17.09 18.77 -2.65
CA TYR A 134 17.47 20.08 -3.17
C TYR A 134 16.71 21.18 -2.41
N GLU A 135 17.02 22.43 -2.70
CA GLU A 135 16.38 23.57 -2.05
C GLU A 135 14.86 23.63 -2.29
N ASP A 136 14.43 23.27 -3.51
CA ASP A 136 13.04 23.36 -3.97
C ASP A 136 12.34 22.03 -4.16
N LYS A 137 13.10 20.92 -4.16
CA LYS A 137 12.55 19.59 -4.53
C LYS A 137 13.28 18.42 -3.90
N VAL A 138 12.59 17.29 -3.83
CA VAL A 138 13.13 15.97 -3.46
C VAL A 138 13.07 15.05 -4.66
N HIS A 139 14.22 14.46 -5.04
CA HIS A 139 14.32 13.50 -6.13
C HIS A 139 14.19 12.07 -5.61
N ILE A 140 13.16 11.35 -6.06
CA ILE A 140 12.85 9.99 -5.62
C ILE A 140 13.07 9.03 -6.79
N ASN A 141 14.10 8.18 -6.71
CA ASN A 141 14.47 7.23 -7.78
C ASN A 141 14.71 5.81 -7.29
N LYS A 142 14.68 5.59 -5.98
CA LYS A 142 15.04 4.31 -5.35
C LYS A 142 14.21 4.04 -4.11
N SER A 143 14.30 2.82 -3.61
CA SER A 143 13.77 2.42 -2.32
C SER A 143 14.77 1.49 -1.62
N MET A 144 14.58 1.25 -0.32
CA MET A 144 15.42 0.29 0.44
C MET A 144 15.40 -1.14 -0.14
N TYR A 145 14.51 -1.42 -1.09
CA TYR A 145 14.39 -2.72 -1.76
C TYR A 145 14.98 -2.74 -3.17
N GLY A 146 15.69 -1.68 -3.56
CA GLY A 146 16.28 -1.49 -4.89
C GLY A 146 15.61 -0.35 -5.68
N PRO A 147 15.85 -0.27 -6.99
CA PRO A 147 15.24 0.72 -7.87
C PRO A 147 13.70 0.68 -7.79
N THR A 148 13.05 1.79 -8.12
CA THR A 148 11.59 1.82 -8.19
C THR A 148 11.07 0.83 -9.23
N LYS A 149 9.99 0.10 -8.89
CA LYS A 149 9.45 -0.98 -9.74
C LYS A 149 8.81 -0.48 -11.04
N THR A 150 8.45 0.79 -11.10
CA THR A 150 7.76 1.42 -12.22
C THR A 150 8.41 2.75 -12.55
N GLN A 151 8.31 3.17 -13.80
CA GLN A 151 8.80 4.48 -14.23
C GLN A 151 8.12 5.62 -13.46
N SER A 152 6.84 5.48 -13.13
CA SER A 152 6.10 6.42 -12.29
C SER A 152 6.61 6.53 -10.84
N GLY A 153 7.45 5.57 -10.41
CA GLY A 153 8.13 5.64 -9.12
C GLY A 153 9.30 6.62 -9.10
N VAL A 154 9.90 6.91 -10.26
CA VAL A 154 10.93 7.96 -10.39
C VAL A 154 10.19 9.29 -10.57
N ARG A 155 10.40 10.21 -9.63
CA ARG A 155 9.67 11.47 -9.62
C ARG A 155 10.38 12.52 -8.77
N GLU A 156 10.01 13.75 -8.99
CA GLU A 156 10.34 14.89 -8.12
C GLU A 156 9.07 15.36 -7.41
N VAL A 157 9.22 15.74 -6.15
CA VAL A 157 8.15 16.36 -5.35
C VAL A 157 8.67 17.68 -4.77
N PRO A 158 7.85 18.72 -4.60
CA PRO A 158 8.27 19.94 -3.95
C PRO A 158 8.82 19.66 -2.55
N TYR A 159 9.86 20.37 -2.14
CA TYR A 159 10.43 20.25 -0.80
C TYR A 159 9.82 21.26 0.17
N PHE A 160 9.34 20.79 1.30
CA PHE A 160 8.68 21.58 2.34
C PHE A 160 9.41 21.51 3.70
N GLY A 161 10.69 21.13 3.69
CA GLY A 161 11.46 21.04 4.94
C GLY A 161 11.38 19.68 5.63
N TYR A 162 11.86 19.64 6.86
CA TYR A 162 11.84 18.48 7.79
C TYR A 162 12.65 17.26 7.34
N PHE A 163 13.60 17.40 6.39
CA PHE A 163 14.40 16.23 6.01
C PHE A 163 15.27 15.74 7.17
N THR A 164 15.19 14.45 7.42
CA THR A 164 16.04 13.75 8.37
C THR A 164 16.32 12.32 7.88
N VAL A 165 17.38 11.69 8.38
CA VAL A 165 17.77 10.35 7.97
C VAL A 165 16.86 9.32 8.62
N PHE A 166 16.19 8.51 7.81
CA PHE A 166 15.23 7.54 8.28
C PHE A 166 15.87 6.25 8.81
N PRO A 167 15.40 5.71 9.95
CA PRO A 167 15.85 4.42 10.44
C PRO A 167 15.37 3.30 9.52
N LYS A 168 16.16 2.21 9.40
CA LYS A 168 15.76 1.03 8.61
C LYS A 168 14.48 0.36 9.14
N SER A 169 14.31 0.34 10.47
CA SER A 169 13.12 -0.22 11.11
C SER A 169 12.01 0.84 11.26
N ARG A 170 10.82 0.51 10.77
CA ARG A 170 9.63 1.36 10.89
C ARG A 170 8.90 1.25 12.23
N VAL A 171 9.31 0.28 13.09
CA VAL A 171 8.49 -0.13 14.25
C VAL A 171 8.26 1.03 15.21
N ALA A 172 9.29 1.76 15.55
CA ALA A 172 9.17 2.86 16.52
C ALA A 172 8.31 4.03 16.00
N ILE A 173 8.47 4.41 14.72
CA ILE A 173 7.63 5.45 14.10
C ILE A 173 6.18 4.96 13.96
N ALA A 174 5.97 3.67 13.63
CA ALA A 174 4.64 3.10 13.58
C ALA A 174 3.97 3.07 14.96
N HIS A 175 4.73 2.87 16.03
CA HIS A 175 4.22 2.92 17.41
C HIS A 175 3.79 4.34 17.79
N ALA A 176 4.62 5.34 17.54
CA ALA A 176 4.27 6.74 17.79
C ALA A 176 2.99 7.17 17.04
N LEU A 177 2.79 6.70 15.83
CA LEU A 177 1.57 6.96 15.06
C LEU A 177 0.34 6.17 15.56
N ALA A 178 0.55 4.97 16.09
CA ALA A 178 -0.55 4.11 16.56
C ALA A 178 -1.30 4.72 17.77
N GLU A 179 -0.63 5.49 18.61
CA GLU A 179 -1.22 6.24 19.73
C GLU A 179 -2.29 7.23 19.25
N HIS A 180 -2.16 7.72 18.01
CA HIS A 180 -3.13 8.61 17.36
C HIS A 180 -4.11 7.87 16.44
N GLY A 181 -4.07 6.52 16.41
CA GLY A 181 -4.93 5.68 15.59
C GLY A 181 -4.63 5.73 14.09
N VAL A 182 -3.41 6.15 13.70
CA VAL A 182 -2.98 6.28 12.30
C VAL A 182 -1.75 5.42 12.01
N THR A 183 -1.39 5.29 10.75
CA THR A 183 -0.29 4.45 10.27
C THR A 183 0.68 5.26 9.41
N ILE A 184 1.90 4.76 9.21
CA ILE A 184 2.85 5.38 8.27
C ILE A 184 2.23 5.55 6.87
N HIS A 185 1.41 4.58 6.43
CA HIS A 185 0.76 4.68 5.11
C HIS A 185 -0.33 5.76 5.08
N SER A 186 -0.98 6.05 6.21
CA SER A 186 -1.99 7.11 6.27
C SER A 186 -1.40 8.52 6.14
N LEU A 187 -0.09 8.72 6.40
CA LEU A 187 0.59 9.98 6.12
C LEU A 187 0.62 10.34 4.63
N ARG A 188 0.60 9.33 3.74
CA ARG A 188 0.42 9.60 2.30
C ARG A 188 -1.00 10.09 1.97
N LYS A 189 -2.01 9.72 2.78
CA LYS A 189 -3.35 10.30 2.66
C LYS A 189 -3.36 11.74 3.15
N THR A 190 -2.61 12.04 4.22
CA THR A 190 -2.38 13.42 4.67
C THR A 190 -1.82 14.27 3.53
N TYR A 191 -0.76 13.81 2.86
CA TYR A 191 -0.20 14.52 1.71
C TYR A 191 -1.20 14.69 0.56
N ALA A 192 -1.91 13.64 0.18
CA ALA A 192 -2.92 13.73 -0.87
C ALA A 192 -4.06 14.71 -0.49
N TYR A 193 -4.47 14.73 0.78
CA TYR A 193 -5.45 15.67 1.29
C TYR A 193 -4.89 17.10 1.28
N PHE A 194 -3.65 17.31 1.71
CA PHE A 194 -2.96 18.61 1.63
C PHE A 194 -2.89 19.12 0.19
N LEU A 195 -2.56 18.26 -0.78
CA LEU A 195 -2.59 18.64 -2.19
C LEU A 195 -4.00 19.03 -2.68
N LYS A 196 -5.03 18.28 -2.22
CA LYS A 196 -6.44 18.57 -2.54
C LYS A 196 -6.87 19.95 -2.02
N THR A 197 -6.57 20.25 -0.75
CA THR A 197 -6.96 21.51 -0.10
C THR A 197 -6.21 22.73 -0.64
N ASN A 198 -5.10 22.49 -1.34
CA ASN A 198 -4.35 23.52 -2.08
C ASN A 198 -4.65 23.49 -3.60
N ASP A 199 -5.80 23.00 -4.01
CA ASP A 199 -6.31 23.01 -5.38
C ASP A 199 -5.39 22.36 -6.43
N VAL A 200 -4.49 21.45 -5.99
CA VAL A 200 -3.63 20.71 -6.91
C VAL A 200 -4.46 19.70 -7.69
N HIS A 201 -4.41 19.77 -9.01
CA HIS A 201 -5.18 18.88 -9.87
C HIS A 201 -4.81 17.40 -9.61
N VAL A 202 -5.81 16.50 -9.61
CA VAL A 202 -5.65 15.08 -9.25
C VAL A 202 -4.57 14.34 -10.06
N THR A 203 -4.39 14.69 -11.34
CA THR A 203 -3.34 14.08 -12.18
C THR A 203 -1.93 14.51 -11.78
N THR A 204 -1.75 15.76 -11.36
CA THR A 204 -0.48 16.28 -10.81
C THR A 204 -0.19 15.64 -9.47
N ALA A 205 -1.18 15.55 -8.59
CA ALA A 205 -1.06 14.85 -7.31
C ALA A 205 -0.72 13.37 -7.50
N ALA A 206 -1.30 12.68 -8.48
CA ALA A 206 -0.95 11.30 -8.81
C ALA A 206 0.53 11.16 -9.23
N LYS A 207 1.08 12.11 -9.99
CA LYS A 207 2.50 12.15 -10.33
C LYS A 207 3.37 12.34 -9.08
N PHE A 208 3.06 13.30 -8.21
CA PHE A 208 3.78 13.50 -6.94
C PHE A 208 3.70 12.29 -6.03
N MET A 209 2.56 11.61 -6.00
CA MET A 209 2.38 10.36 -5.25
C MET A 209 3.09 9.15 -5.89
N GLY A 210 3.51 9.22 -7.16
CA GLY A 210 4.08 8.11 -7.89
C GLY A 210 3.07 6.98 -8.09
N HIS A 211 1.81 7.32 -8.39
CA HIS A 211 0.78 6.39 -8.79
C HIS A 211 0.75 6.26 -10.31
N SER A 212 0.85 5.03 -10.82
CA SER A 212 0.71 4.74 -12.25
C SER A 212 -0.72 4.91 -12.74
N ASP A 213 -1.69 4.76 -11.84
CA ASP A 213 -3.12 4.93 -12.09
C ASP A 213 -3.66 6.09 -11.23
N PRO A 214 -4.09 7.22 -11.84
CA PRO A 214 -4.65 8.36 -11.13
C PRO A 214 -5.91 8.03 -10.32
N THR A 215 -6.62 6.94 -10.63
CA THR A 215 -7.82 6.54 -9.89
C THR A 215 -7.52 6.22 -8.42
N VAL A 216 -6.28 5.82 -8.11
CA VAL A 216 -5.82 5.61 -6.73
C VAL A 216 -5.82 6.93 -5.94
N THR A 217 -5.34 8.02 -6.57
CA THR A 217 -5.35 9.36 -5.97
C THR A 217 -6.77 9.92 -5.92
N LEU A 218 -7.56 9.72 -6.97
CA LEU A 218 -8.95 10.16 -7.04
C LEU A 218 -9.78 9.61 -5.87
N LYS A 219 -9.59 8.36 -5.48
CA LYS A 219 -10.27 7.77 -4.30
C LYS A 219 -9.97 8.52 -3.01
N ILE A 220 -8.79 9.11 -2.85
CA ILE A 220 -8.44 9.93 -1.68
C ILE A 220 -9.06 11.32 -1.82
N TYR A 221 -9.03 11.90 -3.02
CA TYR A 221 -9.64 13.19 -3.33
C TYR A 221 -11.16 13.19 -3.16
N THR A 222 -11.82 12.06 -3.39
CA THR A 222 -13.27 11.89 -3.18
C THR A 222 -13.63 11.52 -1.74
N MET A 223 -12.65 11.32 -0.86
CA MET A 223 -12.91 11.21 0.57
C MET A 223 -13.29 12.60 1.09
N VAL A 224 -14.58 12.78 1.32
CA VAL A 224 -15.13 14.02 1.91
C VAL A 224 -15.11 13.85 3.44
N ARG A 225 -14.61 14.83 4.16
CA ARG A 225 -14.78 14.91 5.61
C ARG A 225 -16.14 15.58 5.90
N ASP A 226 -16.78 15.21 6.98
CA ASP A 226 -18.08 15.80 7.36
C ASP A 226 -17.98 17.34 7.46
N THR A 227 -16.85 17.86 7.99
CA THR A 227 -16.55 19.28 8.06
C THR A 227 -16.49 19.97 6.68
N GLU A 228 -16.05 19.27 5.63
CA GLU A 228 -16.00 19.85 4.27
C GLU A 228 -17.40 20.06 3.68
N ILE A 229 -18.37 19.20 4.03
CA ILE A 229 -19.76 19.34 3.58
C ILE A 229 -20.35 20.62 4.15
N ASP A 230 -20.12 20.89 5.42
CA ASP A 230 -20.60 22.10 6.10
C ASP A 230 -19.95 23.36 5.51
N ASP A 231 -18.62 23.34 5.28
CA ASP A 231 -17.88 24.47 4.70
C ASP A 231 -18.32 24.78 3.25
N VAL A 232 -18.57 23.74 2.44
CA VAL A 232 -19.09 23.91 1.08
C VAL A 232 -20.51 24.47 1.14
N GLY A 233 -21.35 23.96 2.03
CA GLY A 233 -22.70 24.45 2.25
C GLY A 233 -22.75 25.95 2.61
N ILE A 234 -21.81 26.39 3.47
CA ILE A 234 -21.68 27.81 3.86
C ILE A 234 -21.22 28.64 2.66
N ARG A 235 -20.17 28.20 1.94
CA ARG A 235 -19.65 28.92 0.75
C ARG A 235 -20.71 29.07 -0.34
N LEU A 236 -21.47 28.02 -0.64
CA LEU A 236 -22.54 28.06 -1.63
C LEU A 236 -23.68 29.01 -1.21
N ARG A 237 -24.07 29.03 0.06
CA ARG A 237 -25.04 30.00 0.57
C ARG A 237 -24.57 31.43 0.42
N ASN A 238 -23.30 31.69 0.75
CA ASN A 238 -22.71 33.03 0.65
C ASN A 238 -22.60 33.50 -0.82
N SER A 239 -22.35 32.59 -1.78
CA SER A 239 -22.28 32.94 -3.21
C SER A 239 -23.65 33.25 -3.83
N LEU A 240 -24.75 32.83 -3.20
CA LEU A 240 -26.11 33.11 -3.64
C LEU A 240 -26.67 34.41 -3.00
N ALA A 241 -25.99 34.95 -2.00
CA ALA A 241 -26.38 36.16 -1.29
C ALA A 241 -25.88 37.48 -1.94
N HIS A 242 -25.20 37.36 -3.08
CA HIS A 242 -24.72 38.44 -3.94
C HIS A 242 -25.39 38.35 -5.33
#